data_e6c04152b68e31a0f1a77ce51d3c9e1c
#
_entry.id   e6c04152b68e31a0f1a77ce51d3c9e1c
#
_cell.length_a   1.000
_cell.length_b   1.000
_cell.length_c   1.000
_cell.angle_alpha   90.00
_cell.angle_beta   90.00
_cell.angle_gamma   90.00
#
_symmetry.space_group_name_H-M   'P 1'
#
loop_
_entity.id
_entity.type
_entity.pdbx_description
1 polymer ?
#
loop_
_entity_poly.entity_id
_entity_poly.type
_entity_poly.pdbx_seq_one_letter_code
_entity_poly.pdbx_strand_id
1 'polypeptide(L)'
;MKITLMESKDGFEYIQDGDSKAQINWSQEGDTMVMSSTHVSEELRGQGVGKQLLDAAADYARKNGYKMKAVCPYAVESFGKSSEYNDVKA
;
A
#
# COMPACT_ATOMS: atom_id res chain seq x y z
N MET A 1 -2.77 -13.95 10.07
CA MET A 1 -2.50 -12.61 9.53
C MET A 1 -1.85 -12.72 8.18
N LYS A 2 -2.44 -12.10 7.20
CA LYS A 2 -1.95 -12.27 5.83
C LYS A 2 -2.23 -11.04 4.98
N ILE A 3 -1.18 -10.53 4.32
CA ILE A 3 -1.33 -9.45 3.35
C ILE A 3 -1.38 -10.09 1.97
N THR A 4 -2.45 -9.82 1.23
CA THR A 4 -2.74 -10.47 -0.04
C THR A 4 -3.12 -9.45 -1.10
N LEU A 5 -2.62 -9.65 -2.32
CA LEU A 5 -3.03 -8.83 -3.46
C LEU A 5 -4.50 -9.12 -3.75
N MET A 6 -5.29 -8.06 -3.92
CA MET A 6 -6.72 -8.20 -4.26
C MET A 6 -6.89 -8.78 -5.67
N GLU A 7 -8.01 -9.44 -5.91
CA GLU A 7 -8.31 -10.00 -7.22
C GLU A 7 -8.31 -8.94 -8.32
N SER A 8 -8.76 -7.74 -7.99
CA SER A 8 -8.76 -6.62 -8.93
C SER A 8 -7.35 -6.12 -9.26
N LYS A 9 -6.33 -6.56 -8.50
CA LYS A 9 -4.92 -6.20 -8.67
C LYS A 9 -4.64 -4.70 -8.53
N ASP A 10 -5.50 -3.99 -7.82
CA ASP A 10 -5.34 -2.57 -7.54
C ASP A 10 -5.33 -2.27 -6.04
N GLY A 11 -4.95 -3.25 -5.25
CA GLY A 11 -4.85 -3.09 -3.81
C GLY A 11 -4.28 -4.32 -3.13
N PHE A 12 -3.82 -4.12 -1.90
CA PHE A 12 -3.47 -5.19 -0.97
C PHE A 12 -4.40 -5.11 0.21
N GLU A 13 -4.72 -6.24 0.80
CA GLU A 13 -5.55 -6.27 2.00
C GLU A 13 -4.93 -7.16 3.06
N TYR A 14 -5.24 -6.82 4.30
CA TYR A 14 -4.79 -7.56 5.48
C TYR A 14 -5.99 -8.36 5.97
N ILE A 15 -5.87 -9.68 5.87
CA ILE A 15 -6.95 -10.60 6.23
C ILE A 15 -6.65 -11.20 7.60
N GLN A 16 -7.63 -11.12 8.50
CA GLN A 16 -7.56 -11.73 9.82
C GLN A 16 -8.90 -12.40 10.11
N ASP A 17 -8.85 -13.68 10.46
CA ASP A 17 -10.05 -14.48 10.77
C ASP A 17 -11.11 -14.43 9.66
N GLY A 18 -10.65 -14.40 8.40
CA GLY A 18 -11.54 -14.37 7.24
C GLY A 18 -12.08 -13.00 6.88
N ASP A 19 -11.74 -11.97 7.65
CA ASP A 19 -12.21 -10.61 7.40
C ASP A 19 -11.09 -9.70 6.92
N SER A 20 -11.41 -8.82 5.98
CA SER A 20 -10.50 -7.78 5.55
C SER A 20 -10.49 -6.65 6.59
N LYS A 21 -9.39 -6.50 7.32
CA LYS A 21 -9.27 -5.55 8.43
C LYS A 21 -8.54 -4.28 8.02
N ALA A 22 -7.80 -4.31 6.92
CA ALA A 22 -7.08 -3.16 6.43
C ALA A 22 -6.83 -3.33 4.95
N GLN A 23 -6.67 -2.22 4.24
CA GLN A 23 -6.40 -2.29 2.80
C GLN A 23 -5.69 -1.04 2.32
N ILE A 24 -4.92 -1.18 1.25
CA ILE A 24 -4.33 -0.07 0.54
C ILE A 24 -4.72 -0.23 -0.94
N ASN A 25 -5.14 0.86 -1.56
CA ASN A 25 -5.64 0.84 -2.93
C ASN A 25 -4.92 1.87 -3.79
N TRP A 26 -4.82 1.56 -5.06
CA TRP A 26 -4.26 2.49 -6.04
C TRP A 26 -5.01 2.39 -7.35
N SER A 27 -4.79 3.38 -8.22
CA SER A 27 -5.28 3.38 -9.59
C SER A 27 -4.06 3.15 -10.48
N GLN A 28 -4.12 2.15 -11.34
CA GLN A 28 -3.01 1.86 -12.22
C GLN A 28 -3.11 2.72 -13.48
N GLU A 29 -2.10 3.56 -13.71
CA GLU A 29 -2.04 4.43 -14.88
C GLU A 29 -0.74 4.17 -15.63
N GLY A 30 -0.78 3.26 -16.59
CA GLY A 30 0.43 2.81 -17.27
C GLY A 30 1.34 2.12 -16.26
N ASP A 31 2.55 2.63 -16.10
CA ASP A 31 3.53 2.09 -15.15
C ASP A 31 3.48 2.79 -13.80
N THR A 32 2.50 3.64 -13.56
CA THR A 32 2.37 4.38 -12.31
C THR A 32 1.20 3.88 -11.48
N MET A 33 1.49 3.59 -10.22
CA MET A 33 0.48 3.23 -9.23
C MET A 33 0.12 4.50 -8.47
N VAL A 34 -1.06 5.05 -8.71
CA VAL A 34 -1.54 6.25 -8.02
C VAL A 34 -2.18 5.80 -6.72
N MET A 35 -1.45 5.94 -5.61
CA MET A 35 -1.87 5.46 -4.30
C MET A 35 -3.00 6.33 -3.77
N SER A 36 -4.24 5.86 -3.92
CA SER A 36 -5.44 6.67 -3.67
C SER A 36 -5.97 6.60 -2.25
N SER A 37 -5.85 5.46 -1.58
CA SER A 37 -6.38 5.32 -0.23
C SER A 37 -5.69 4.23 0.57
N THR A 38 -5.69 4.42 1.90
CA THR A 38 -5.23 3.42 2.86
C THR A 38 -6.23 3.42 4.00
N HIS A 39 -6.72 2.24 4.36
CA HIS A 39 -7.65 2.08 5.45
C HIS A 39 -7.14 1.00 6.41
N VAL A 40 -7.14 1.32 7.70
CA VAL A 40 -6.75 0.37 8.75
C VAL A 40 -7.82 0.42 9.83
N SER A 41 -8.35 -0.74 10.20
CA SER A 41 -9.36 -0.82 11.25
C SER A 41 -8.77 -0.32 12.59
N GLU A 42 -9.62 0.28 13.43
CA GLU A 42 -9.17 0.87 14.70
C GLU A 42 -8.41 -0.13 15.58
N GLU A 43 -8.84 -1.38 15.59
CA GLU A 43 -8.22 -2.41 16.41
C GLU A 43 -6.78 -2.73 15.99
N LEU A 44 -6.40 -2.38 14.76
CA LEU A 44 -5.07 -2.64 14.22
C LEU A 44 -4.17 -1.40 14.19
N ARG A 45 -4.71 -0.25 14.55
CA ARG A 45 -3.92 0.98 14.55
C ARG A 45 -2.80 0.89 15.59
N GLY A 46 -1.64 1.42 15.24
CA GLY A 46 -0.47 1.36 16.11
C GLY A 46 0.32 0.06 16.01
N GLN A 47 -0.11 -0.88 15.18
CA GLN A 47 0.58 -2.16 15.01
C GLN A 47 1.42 -2.25 13.73
N GLY A 48 1.55 -1.14 13.01
CA GLY A 48 2.36 -1.10 11.80
C GLY A 48 1.74 -1.77 10.58
N VAL A 49 0.44 -2.03 10.61
CA VAL A 49 -0.26 -2.70 9.50
C VAL A 49 -0.26 -1.83 8.25
N GLY A 50 -0.48 -0.52 8.41
CA GLY A 50 -0.43 0.40 7.27
C GLY A 50 0.92 0.39 6.59
N LYS A 51 2.01 0.36 7.37
CA LYS A 51 3.36 0.26 6.82
C LYS A 51 3.57 -1.04 6.09
N GLN A 52 3.08 -2.14 6.63
CA GLN A 52 3.19 -3.45 5.97
C GLN A 52 2.45 -3.45 4.63
N LEU A 53 1.29 -2.83 4.56
CA LEU A 53 0.54 -2.71 3.32
C LEU A 53 1.29 -1.86 2.30
N LEU A 54 1.83 -0.73 2.74
CA LEU A 54 2.59 0.15 1.85
C LEU A 54 3.87 -0.55 1.37
N ASP A 55 4.54 -1.29 2.25
CA ASP A 55 5.72 -2.07 1.88
C ASP A 55 5.39 -3.15 0.85
N ALA A 56 4.25 -3.81 1.01
CA ALA A 56 3.80 -4.82 0.04
C ALA A 56 3.55 -4.17 -1.33
N ALA A 57 2.92 -2.99 -1.34
CA ALA A 57 2.69 -2.26 -2.58
C ALA A 57 4.00 -1.83 -3.23
N ALA A 58 4.97 -1.38 -2.42
CA ALA A 58 6.28 -0.98 -2.92
C ALA A 58 7.04 -2.17 -3.53
N ASP A 59 6.98 -3.34 -2.89
CA ASP A 59 7.61 -4.54 -3.44
C ASP A 59 6.94 -4.97 -4.75
N TYR A 60 5.63 -4.83 -4.83
CA TYR A 60 4.90 -5.10 -6.05
C TYR A 60 5.34 -4.16 -7.18
N ALA A 61 5.53 -2.88 -6.86
CA ALA A 61 6.02 -1.90 -7.81
C ALA A 61 7.42 -2.27 -8.32
N ARG A 62 8.32 -2.64 -7.41
CA ARG A 62 9.69 -3.04 -7.76
C ARG A 62 9.68 -4.25 -8.69
N LYS A 63 8.88 -5.25 -8.34
CA LYS A 63 8.79 -6.49 -9.10
C LYS A 63 8.29 -6.27 -10.52
N ASN A 64 7.40 -5.30 -10.71
CA ASN A 64 6.76 -5.05 -11.99
C ASN A 64 7.35 -3.85 -12.75
N GLY A 65 8.34 -3.19 -12.19
CA GLY A 65 8.95 -2.01 -12.82
C GLY A 65 8.06 -0.78 -12.78
N TYR A 66 7.16 -0.70 -11.81
CA TYR A 66 6.24 0.42 -11.66
C TYR A 66 6.80 1.49 -10.72
N LYS A 67 6.20 2.69 -10.79
CA LYS A 67 6.46 3.76 -9.83
C LYS A 67 5.18 4.05 -9.07
N MET A 68 5.32 4.64 -7.89
CA MET A 68 4.19 4.95 -7.02
C MET A 68 4.06 6.46 -6.84
N LYS A 69 2.88 6.97 -7.13
CA LYS A 69 2.56 8.38 -6.90
C LYS A 69 1.72 8.47 -5.63
N ALA A 70 2.21 9.19 -4.63
CA ALA A 70 1.49 9.35 -3.37
C ALA A 70 0.40 10.40 -3.51
N VAL A 71 -0.85 10.00 -3.27
CA VAL A 71 -2.01 10.89 -3.27
C VAL A 71 -2.69 10.83 -1.91
N CYS A 72 -2.86 9.63 -1.34
CA CYS A 72 -3.47 9.54 -0.02
C CYS A 72 -2.51 10.11 1.03
N PRO A 73 -3.03 10.77 2.07
CA PRO A 73 -2.20 11.41 3.11
C PRO A 73 -1.19 10.46 3.75
N TYR A 74 -1.58 9.23 3.97
CA TYR A 74 -0.70 8.24 4.58
C TYR A 74 0.54 7.97 3.71
N ALA A 75 0.34 7.77 2.41
CA ALA A 75 1.45 7.53 1.48
C ALA A 75 2.34 8.76 1.35
N VAL A 76 1.74 9.95 1.27
CA VAL A 76 2.49 11.21 1.20
C VAL A 76 3.41 11.34 2.42
N GLU A 77 2.87 11.12 3.61
CA GLU A 77 3.62 11.22 4.84
C GLU A 77 4.73 10.17 4.91
N SER A 78 4.42 8.94 4.58
CA SER A 78 5.41 7.85 4.63
C SER A 78 6.56 8.06 3.66
N PHE A 79 6.27 8.54 2.46
CA PHE A 79 7.29 8.83 1.45
C PHE A 79 8.18 10.00 1.88
N GLY A 80 7.63 10.93 2.64
CA GLY A 80 8.39 12.07 3.16
C GLY A 80 9.28 11.72 4.34
N LYS A 81 8.90 10.72 5.12
CA LYS A 81 9.62 10.31 6.33
C LYS A 81 10.71 9.28 6.11
N SER A 82 10.58 8.46 5.06
CA SER A 82 11.45 7.32 4.86
C SER A 82 12.07 7.32 3.47
N SER A 83 13.34 6.97 3.39
CA SER A 83 14.03 6.81 2.11
C SER A 83 13.81 5.42 1.51
N GLU A 84 13.11 4.53 2.21
CA GLU A 84 12.85 3.16 1.75
C GLU A 84 12.14 3.10 0.40
N TYR A 85 11.36 4.14 0.08
CA TYR A 85 10.52 4.16 -1.11
C TYR A 85 11.11 5.00 -2.24
N ASN A 86 12.32 5.56 -2.05
CA ASN A 86 12.93 6.45 -3.05
C ASN A 86 13.07 5.81 -4.43
N ASP A 87 13.31 4.51 -4.48
CA ASP A 87 13.48 3.80 -5.74
C ASP A 87 12.16 3.59 -6.50
N VAL A 88 11.03 3.74 -5.82
CA VAL A 88 9.69 3.53 -6.43
C VAL A 88 8.85 4.80 -6.47
N LYS A 89 9.33 5.91 -5.94
CA LYS A 89 8.58 7.17 -5.98
C LYS A 89 8.53 7.71 -7.40
N ALA A 90 7.32 8.12 -7.80
CA ALA A 90 7.12 8.75 -9.10
C ALA A 90 7.58 10.21 -9.08
#